data_75a3bf4b4ba5c49dbb840e6ef552c7cb
#
_entry.id   75a3bf4b4ba5c49dbb840e6ef552c7cb
#
_cell.length_a   1.000
_cell.length_b   1.000
_cell.length_c   1.000
_cell.angle_alpha   90.00
_cell.angle_beta   90.00
_cell.angle_gamma   90.00
#
_symmetry.space_group_name_H-M   'P 1'
#
loop_
_entity.id
_entity.type
_entity.pdbx_description
1 polymer ?
#
loop_
_entity_poly.entity_id
_entity_poly.type
_entity_poly.pdbx_seq_one_letter_code
_entity_poly.pdbx_strand_id
1 'polypeptide(L)'
;MQVEHTVTEEVTGIDIVQAQILIAEGKTIAEATGKENQSEVILNGHALQTRITTEDPQNNFIPDYGRITAFRSATGMGIRLDGGTAYAGGVITRYYDSLLVKVTAWAPTPSKAIARMDRALREFRIRGVSTNIAFVENLLKHPIFLSNEYTTKFIDTTPDLFDFDKRRDRGTKVLTYIADVSVNCLLYTSDAADEERG
;
A
#
# COMPACT_ATOMS: atom_id res chain seq x y z
N MET A 1 -14.44 12.57 12.79
CA MET A 1 -14.24 11.18 12.34
C MET A 1 -12.76 10.88 12.32
N GLN A 2 -12.34 9.73 12.82
CA GLN A 2 -10.93 9.31 12.79
C GLN A 2 -10.57 8.70 11.44
N VAL A 3 -9.28 8.64 11.12
CA VAL A 3 -8.80 8.13 9.83
C VAL A 3 -9.09 6.63 9.67
N GLU A 4 -9.09 5.89 10.77
CA GLU A 4 -9.29 4.45 10.86
C GLU A 4 -10.76 4.00 10.74
N HIS A 5 -11.70 4.92 10.51
CA HIS A 5 -13.13 4.58 10.34
C HIS A 5 -13.38 3.51 9.27
N THR A 6 -12.57 3.48 8.22
CA THR A 6 -12.69 2.49 7.13
C THR A 6 -12.51 1.05 7.62
N VAL A 7 -11.64 0.82 8.62
CA VAL A 7 -11.49 -0.50 9.26
C VAL A 7 -12.78 -0.89 9.97
N THR A 8 -13.34 0.03 10.76
CA THR A 8 -14.58 -0.20 11.48
C THR A 8 -15.74 -0.48 10.52
N GLU A 9 -15.86 0.30 9.46
CA GLU A 9 -16.90 0.11 8.43
C GLU A 9 -16.79 -1.26 7.75
N GLU A 10 -15.57 -1.69 7.39
CA GLU A 10 -15.35 -2.98 6.72
C GLU A 10 -15.67 -4.18 7.62
N VAL A 11 -15.41 -4.10 8.93
CA VAL A 11 -15.66 -5.23 9.84
C VAL A 11 -17.06 -5.22 10.45
N THR A 12 -17.75 -4.08 10.48
CA THR A 12 -19.11 -3.97 11.07
C THR A 12 -20.21 -3.87 10.02
N GLY A 13 -19.87 -3.43 8.80
CA GLY A 13 -20.84 -3.11 7.77
C GLY A 13 -21.67 -1.85 8.06
N ILE A 14 -21.25 -1.00 9.01
CA ILE A 14 -21.93 0.24 9.37
C ILE A 14 -21.25 1.40 8.65
N ASP A 15 -21.98 2.16 7.86
CA ASP A 15 -21.51 3.42 7.26
C ASP A 15 -21.49 4.51 8.34
N ILE A 16 -20.27 4.78 8.86
CA ILE A 16 -20.09 5.73 9.96
C ILE A 16 -20.33 7.16 9.48
N VAL A 17 -20.00 7.50 8.23
CA VAL A 17 -20.21 8.84 7.67
C VAL A 17 -21.70 9.12 7.54
N GLN A 18 -22.43 8.18 6.96
CA GLN A 18 -23.89 8.28 6.86
C GLN A 18 -24.56 8.37 8.23
N ALA A 19 -24.11 7.53 9.17
CA ALA A 19 -24.64 7.55 10.54
C ALA A 19 -24.43 8.92 11.22
N GLN A 20 -23.25 9.53 11.06
CA GLN A 20 -22.97 10.86 11.59
C GLN A 20 -23.89 11.94 10.99
N ILE A 21 -24.16 11.88 9.69
CA ILE A 21 -25.07 12.82 9.02
C ILE A 21 -26.50 12.66 9.58
N LEU A 22 -27.00 11.43 9.65
CA LEU A 22 -28.33 11.15 10.17
C LEU A 22 -28.49 11.59 11.63
N ILE A 23 -27.47 11.36 12.47
CA ILE A 23 -27.48 11.85 13.86
C ILE A 23 -27.50 13.37 13.91
N ALA A 24 -26.75 14.05 13.05
CA ALA A 24 -26.77 15.51 12.94
C ALA A 24 -28.14 16.04 12.49
N GLU A 25 -28.90 15.27 11.71
CA GLU A 25 -30.29 15.53 11.33
C GLU A 25 -31.31 15.23 12.46
N GLY A 26 -30.87 14.75 13.62
CA GLY A 26 -31.68 14.45 14.78
C GLY A 26 -32.18 13.01 14.88
N LYS A 27 -31.66 12.09 14.08
CA LYS A 27 -31.96 10.66 14.21
C LYS A 27 -31.26 10.05 15.42
N THR A 28 -31.85 9.02 15.99
CA THR A 28 -31.20 8.21 17.02
C THR A 28 -30.09 7.34 16.43
N ILE A 29 -29.20 6.83 17.28
CA ILE A 29 -28.16 5.88 16.84
C ILE A 29 -28.78 4.64 16.21
N ALA A 30 -29.87 4.13 16.79
CA ALA A 30 -30.59 2.96 16.26
C ALA A 30 -31.14 3.22 14.85
N GLU A 31 -31.75 4.38 14.61
CA GLU A 31 -32.21 4.75 13.27
C GLU A 31 -31.09 4.95 12.27
N ALA A 32 -29.95 5.49 12.73
CA ALA A 32 -28.82 5.80 11.87
C ALA A 32 -27.99 4.57 11.51
N THR A 33 -27.92 3.56 12.39
CA THR A 33 -27.07 2.37 12.21
C THR A 33 -27.86 1.10 11.93
N GLY A 34 -29.19 1.11 12.16
CA GLY A 34 -30.03 -0.10 12.14
C GLY A 34 -29.73 -1.07 13.29
N LYS A 35 -29.10 -0.60 14.38
CA LYS A 35 -28.73 -1.41 15.56
C LYS A 35 -29.29 -0.82 16.82
N GLU A 36 -30.13 -1.59 17.52
CA GLU A 36 -30.73 -1.18 18.79
C GLU A 36 -29.73 -1.22 19.95
N ASN A 37 -28.84 -2.25 19.93
CA ASN A 37 -27.93 -2.54 21.01
C ASN A 37 -26.51 -2.80 20.49
N GLN A 38 -25.50 -2.54 21.33
CA GLN A 38 -24.09 -2.83 21.03
C GLN A 38 -23.86 -4.33 20.70
N SER A 39 -24.62 -5.24 21.28
CA SER A 39 -24.53 -6.69 21.03
C SER A 39 -24.92 -7.10 19.61
N GLU A 40 -25.63 -6.25 18.88
CA GLU A 40 -26.03 -6.50 17.50
C GLU A 40 -24.92 -6.11 16.51
N VAL A 41 -23.89 -5.42 16.96
CA VAL A 41 -22.73 -5.07 16.16
C VAL A 41 -21.79 -6.27 16.12
N ILE A 42 -21.89 -7.03 15.04
CA ILE A 42 -21.08 -8.23 14.83
C ILE A 42 -19.83 -7.86 14.03
N LEU A 43 -18.65 -8.25 14.54
CA LEU A 43 -17.40 -8.10 13.80
C LEU A 43 -17.26 -9.23 12.79
N ASN A 44 -17.20 -8.89 11.51
CA ASN A 44 -17.05 -9.84 10.42
C ASN A 44 -15.62 -9.75 9.84
N GLY A 45 -14.83 -10.78 10.10
CA GLY A 45 -13.46 -10.85 9.59
C GLY A 45 -12.50 -9.85 10.23
N HIS A 46 -11.50 -9.46 9.48
CA HIS A 46 -10.43 -8.55 9.89
C HIS A 46 -10.14 -7.54 8.80
N ALA A 47 -9.90 -6.31 9.17
CA ALA A 47 -9.49 -5.26 8.26
C ALA A 47 -8.18 -4.62 8.72
N LEU A 48 -7.36 -4.25 7.75
CA LEU A 48 -6.10 -3.55 7.92
C LEU A 48 -6.09 -2.33 7.01
N GLN A 49 -5.76 -1.16 7.55
CA GLN A 49 -5.71 0.07 6.77
C GLN A 49 -4.29 0.64 6.76
N THR A 50 -3.87 1.15 5.61
CA THR A 50 -2.67 1.97 5.49
C THR A 50 -2.97 3.26 4.73
N ARG A 51 -2.21 4.30 5.04
CA ARG A 51 -2.15 5.54 4.27
C ARG A 51 -0.98 5.47 3.31
N ILE A 52 -1.24 5.65 2.02
CA ILE A 52 -0.17 5.90 1.06
C ILE A 52 0.03 7.40 0.99
N THR A 53 1.25 7.84 1.32
CA THR A 53 1.65 9.25 1.42
C THR A 53 2.81 9.55 0.48
N THR A 54 2.97 10.82 0.11
CA THR A 54 4.15 11.30 -0.62
C THR A 54 5.28 11.67 0.34
N GLU A 55 5.63 10.75 1.20
CA GLU A 55 6.71 10.89 2.17
C GLU A 55 7.84 9.94 1.82
N ASP A 56 9.08 10.40 1.98
CA ASP A 56 10.28 9.59 1.73
C ASP A 56 10.77 8.95 3.03
N PRO A 57 10.54 7.63 3.23
CA PRO A 57 10.97 6.97 4.44
C PRO A 57 12.50 6.92 4.62
N GLN A 58 13.27 7.03 3.52
CA GLN A 58 14.74 7.06 3.58
C GLN A 58 15.27 8.40 4.11
N ASN A 59 14.45 9.44 4.05
CA ASN A 59 14.77 10.78 4.52
C ASN A 59 13.85 11.21 5.66
N ASN A 60 13.67 10.37 6.68
CA ASN A 60 12.85 10.66 7.87
C ASN A 60 11.43 11.11 7.55
N PHE A 61 10.77 10.49 6.53
CA PHE A 61 9.44 10.85 6.09
C PHE A 61 9.25 12.31 5.68
N ILE A 62 10.31 12.95 5.18
CA ILE A 62 10.17 14.29 4.62
C ILE A 62 9.19 14.21 3.44
N PRO A 63 8.13 15.06 3.43
CA PRO A 63 7.18 15.10 2.34
C PRO A 63 7.85 15.46 1.01
N ASP A 64 7.56 14.67 -0.03
CA ASP A 64 7.98 14.95 -1.40
C ASP A 64 6.86 15.64 -2.17
N TYR A 65 7.25 16.57 -3.04
CA TYR A 65 6.32 17.42 -3.78
C TYR A 65 6.63 17.31 -5.28
N GLY A 66 5.60 17.35 -6.09
CA GLY A 66 5.81 17.28 -7.53
C GLY A 66 4.56 16.90 -8.30
N ARG A 67 4.75 16.62 -9.58
CA ARG A 67 3.67 16.17 -10.46
C ARG A 67 3.66 14.65 -10.52
N ILE A 68 2.52 14.05 -10.22
CA ILE A 68 2.29 12.63 -10.43
C ILE A 68 2.24 12.35 -11.92
N THR A 69 3.22 11.65 -12.46
CA THR A 69 3.30 11.32 -13.89
C THR A 69 2.57 10.02 -14.25
N ALA A 70 2.41 9.13 -13.29
CA ALA A 70 1.58 7.93 -13.41
C ALA A 70 0.94 7.60 -12.06
N PHE A 71 -0.35 7.28 -12.08
CA PHE A 71 -1.09 6.76 -10.94
C PHE A 71 -1.93 5.56 -11.37
N ARG A 72 -1.68 4.42 -10.77
CA ARG A 72 -2.50 3.22 -10.88
C ARG A 72 -2.69 2.65 -9.50
N SER A 73 -3.94 2.47 -9.09
CA SER A 73 -4.32 1.87 -7.83
C SER A 73 -4.54 0.36 -7.96
N ALA A 74 -4.49 -0.32 -6.83
CA ALA A 74 -4.95 -1.69 -6.71
C ALA A 74 -6.48 -1.75 -6.67
N THR A 75 -7.04 -2.87 -7.08
CA THR A 75 -8.48 -3.18 -6.99
C THR A 75 -8.69 -4.65 -6.66
N GLY A 76 -9.95 -5.04 -6.52
CA GLY A 76 -10.35 -6.43 -6.33
C GLY A 76 -11.00 -6.70 -4.98
N MET A 77 -11.40 -7.95 -4.79
CA MET A 77 -12.16 -8.37 -3.62
C MET A 77 -11.44 -8.08 -2.31
N GLY A 78 -12.12 -7.40 -1.40
CA GLY A 78 -11.61 -7.05 -0.06
C GLY A 78 -10.57 -5.93 -0.09
N ILE A 79 -10.52 -5.13 -1.15
CA ILE A 79 -9.73 -3.89 -1.21
C ILE A 79 -10.68 -2.72 -1.38
N ARG A 80 -10.60 -1.80 -0.44
CA ARG A 80 -11.29 -0.52 -0.45
C ARG A 80 -10.26 0.60 -0.56
N LEU A 81 -10.58 1.58 -1.38
CA LEU A 81 -9.77 2.77 -1.57
C LEU A 81 -10.58 4.01 -1.23
N ASP A 82 -10.05 4.81 -0.31
CA ASP A 82 -10.60 6.12 0.00
C ASP A 82 -9.60 7.15 -0.52
N GLY A 83 -9.89 7.66 -1.71
CA GLY A 83 -8.99 8.53 -2.46
C GLY A 83 -8.86 9.92 -1.86
N GLY A 84 -7.65 10.45 -1.92
CA GLY A 84 -7.34 11.85 -1.72
C GLY A 84 -7.16 12.58 -3.06
N THR A 85 -6.05 13.31 -3.19
CA THR A 85 -5.73 14.13 -4.37
C THR A 85 -4.97 13.38 -5.47
N ALA A 86 -4.90 12.05 -5.40
CA ALA A 86 -4.05 11.24 -6.25
C ALA A 86 -4.71 10.90 -7.60
N TYR A 87 -4.22 11.51 -8.67
CA TYR A 87 -4.53 11.15 -10.06
C TYR A 87 -3.34 11.48 -10.97
N ALA A 88 -3.29 10.84 -12.13
CA ALA A 88 -2.23 11.12 -13.11
C ALA A 88 -2.32 12.56 -13.61
N GLY A 89 -1.23 13.30 -13.51
CA GLY A 89 -1.16 14.74 -13.82
C GLY A 89 -1.39 15.65 -12.61
N GLY A 90 -1.87 15.13 -11.49
CA GLY A 90 -2.05 15.89 -10.25
C GLY A 90 -0.73 16.46 -9.72
N VAL A 91 -0.80 17.63 -9.10
CA VAL A 91 0.36 18.28 -8.47
C VAL A 91 0.22 18.21 -6.97
N ILE A 92 1.19 17.57 -6.33
CA ILE A 92 1.31 17.53 -4.87
C ILE A 92 2.04 18.80 -4.43
N THR A 93 1.38 19.56 -3.57
CA THR A 93 1.90 20.83 -3.05
C THR A 93 2.28 20.68 -1.58
N ARG A 94 3.19 21.56 -1.12
CA ARG A 94 3.61 21.62 0.29
C ARG A 94 2.56 22.21 1.25
N TYR A 95 1.44 22.69 0.72
CA TYR A 95 0.44 23.41 1.50
C TYR A 95 -0.69 22.53 2.03
N TYR A 96 -0.76 21.29 1.57
CA TYR A 96 -1.79 20.32 1.94
C TYR A 96 -1.13 19.02 2.41
N ASP A 97 -1.95 18.13 2.98
CA ASP A 97 -1.53 16.81 3.45
C ASP A 97 -0.87 15.99 2.32
N SER A 98 0.14 15.23 2.68
CA SER A 98 0.86 14.30 1.82
C SER A 98 0.03 13.06 1.43
N LEU A 99 -1.17 12.90 1.99
CA LEU A 99 -2.03 11.74 1.78
C LEU A 99 -2.48 11.61 0.32
N LEU A 100 -2.12 10.51 -0.33
CA LEU A 100 -2.59 10.15 -1.66
C LEU A 100 -3.88 9.34 -1.60
N VAL A 101 -3.89 8.26 -0.83
CA VAL A 101 -5.03 7.35 -0.71
C VAL A 101 -4.93 6.53 0.57
N LYS A 102 -6.08 6.27 1.20
CA LYS A 102 -6.21 5.23 2.23
C LYS A 102 -6.57 3.91 1.55
N VAL A 103 -5.81 2.88 1.86
CA VAL A 103 -6.06 1.51 1.38
C VAL A 103 -6.50 0.68 2.56
N THR A 104 -7.67 0.08 2.47
CA THR A 104 -8.17 -0.85 3.48
C THR A 104 -8.31 -2.23 2.86
N ALA A 105 -7.68 -3.22 3.48
CA ALA A 105 -7.78 -4.62 3.06
C ALA A 105 -8.59 -5.39 4.09
N TRP A 106 -9.69 -5.99 3.66
CA TRP A 106 -10.52 -6.87 4.48
C TRP A 106 -10.33 -8.33 4.08
N ALA A 107 -10.35 -9.23 5.06
CA ALA A 107 -10.39 -10.68 4.84
C ALA A 107 -10.98 -11.42 6.05
N PRO A 108 -11.38 -12.71 5.90
CA PRO A 108 -11.90 -13.49 7.02
C PRO A 108 -10.89 -13.72 8.16
N THR A 109 -9.58 -13.65 7.90
CA THR A 109 -8.52 -13.84 8.90
C THR A 109 -7.45 -12.76 8.79
N PRO A 110 -6.72 -12.44 9.89
CA PRO A 110 -5.67 -11.43 9.89
C PRO A 110 -4.59 -11.69 8.82
N SER A 111 -4.09 -12.92 8.74
CA SER A 111 -3.05 -13.30 7.76
C SER A 111 -3.50 -13.08 6.32
N LYS A 112 -4.77 -13.37 6.00
CA LYS A 112 -5.34 -13.10 4.67
C LYS A 112 -5.52 -11.60 4.41
N ALA A 113 -5.85 -10.80 5.43
CA ALA A 113 -5.94 -9.34 5.29
C ALA A 113 -4.55 -8.75 5.00
N ILE A 114 -3.51 -9.19 5.72
CA ILE A 114 -2.12 -8.80 5.48
C ILE A 114 -1.68 -9.20 4.06
N ALA A 115 -1.95 -10.43 3.63
CA ALA A 115 -1.60 -10.89 2.28
C ALA A 115 -2.31 -10.08 1.18
N ARG A 116 -3.58 -9.69 1.39
CA ARG A 116 -4.30 -8.80 0.47
C ARG A 116 -3.70 -7.40 0.43
N MET A 117 -3.32 -6.86 1.58
CA MET A 117 -2.66 -5.56 1.64
C MET A 117 -1.30 -5.60 0.92
N ASP A 118 -0.44 -6.59 1.17
CA ASP A 118 0.85 -6.74 0.48
C ASP A 118 0.66 -6.84 -1.05
N ARG A 119 -0.32 -7.63 -1.51
CA ARG A 119 -0.67 -7.70 -2.94
C ARG A 119 -1.10 -6.33 -3.48
N ALA A 120 -2.01 -5.65 -2.77
CA ALA A 120 -2.51 -4.35 -3.21
C ALA A 120 -1.38 -3.32 -3.32
N LEU A 121 -0.50 -3.23 -2.32
CA LEU A 121 0.64 -2.30 -2.32
C LEU A 121 1.58 -2.56 -3.51
N ARG A 122 1.81 -3.83 -3.87
CA ARG A 122 2.65 -4.20 -5.04
C ARG A 122 2.01 -3.85 -6.38
N GLU A 123 0.68 -3.78 -6.45
CA GLU A 123 -0.05 -3.41 -7.66
C GLU A 123 -0.07 -1.88 -7.88
N PHE A 124 0.14 -1.09 -6.82
CA PHE A 124 0.22 0.35 -6.95
C PHE A 124 1.39 0.76 -7.84
N ARG A 125 1.13 1.70 -8.72
CA ARG A 125 2.15 2.34 -9.56
C ARG A 125 1.99 3.85 -9.49
N ILE A 126 2.84 4.46 -8.68
CA ILE A 126 2.91 5.90 -8.51
C ILE A 126 4.29 6.35 -9.01
N ARG A 127 4.32 7.35 -9.86
CA ARG A 127 5.56 7.92 -10.41
C ARG A 127 5.51 9.43 -10.37
N GLY A 128 6.69 10.05 -10.25
CA GLY A 128 6.88 11.50 -10.19
C GLY A 128 7.05 12.04 -8.79
N VAL A 129 6.74 11.23 -7.77
CA VAL A 129 6.96 11.54 -6.35
C VAL A 129 7.40 10.28 -5.61
N SER A 130 8.15 10.44 -4.53
CA SER A 130 8.47 9.37 -3.57
C SER A 130 7.22 8.99 -2.78
N THR A 131 7.16 7.76 -2.29
CA THR A 131 6.04 7.29 -1.47
C THR A 131 6.52 6.36 -0.37
N ASN A 132 5.71 6.20 0.67
CA ASN A 132 5.98 5.31 1.80
C ASN A 132 5.66 3.83 1.53
N ILE A 133 5.30 3.44 0.31
CA ILE A 133 4.85 2.06 0.00
C ILE A 133 5.89 1.02 0.42
N ALA A 134 7.17 1.23 0.09
CA ALA A 134 8.24 0.27 0.41
C ALA A 134 8.38 0.05 1.93
N PHE A 135 8.23 1.11 2.71
CA PHE A 135 8.22 1.04 4.17
C PHE A 135 7.05 0.19 4.70
N VAL A 136 5.84 0.45 4.19
CA VAL A 136 4.66 -0.32 4.59
C VAL A 136 4.80 -1.80 4.20
N GLU A 137 5.38 -2.11 3.05
CA GLU A 137 5.64 -3.50 2.65
C GLU A 137 6.64 -4.21 3.58
N ASN A 138 7.68 -3.51 4.05
CA ASN A 138 8.61 -4.07 5.05
C ASN A 138 7.90 -4.31 6.39
N LEU A 139 7.11 -3.33 6.84
CA LEU A 139 6.33 -3.45 8.07
C LEU A 139 5.40 -4.66 8.05
N LEU A 140 4.66 -4.88 6.95
CA LEU A 140 3.73 -6.01 6.80
C LEU A 140 4.41 -7.39 6.86
N LYS A 141 5.70 -7.47 6.56
CA LYS A 141 6.48 -8.72 6.57
C LYS A 141 7.24 -8.94 7.87
N HIS A 142 7.33 -7.92 8.70
CA HIS A 142 8.13 -7.99 9.90
C HIS A 142 7.55 -8.99 10.91
N PRO A 143 8.37 -9.89 11.50
CA PRO A 143 7.88 -10.94 12.40
C PRO A 143 7.06 -10.41 13.58
N ILE A 144 7.48 -9.32 14.21
CA ILE A 144 6.76 -8.67 15.32
C ILE A 144 5.37 -8.19 14.86
N PHE A 145 5.23 -7.69 13.63
CA PHE A 145 3.93 -7.30 13.09
C PHE A 145 3.04 -8.53 12.85
N LEU A 146 3.61 -9.60 12.29
CA LEU A 146 2.90 -10.85 12.02
C LEU A 146 2.46 -11.58 13.27
N SER A 147 3.24 -11.50 14.38
CA SER A 147 2.88 -12.09 15.68
C SER A 147 1.88 -11.24 16.48
N ASN A 148 1.57 -10.02 16.01
CA ASN A 148 0.71 -9.05 16.70
C ASN A 148 1.26 -8.62 18.08
N GLU A 149 2.58 -8.59 18.23
CA GLU A 149 3.29 -8.20 19.47
C GLU A 149 3.80 -6.75 19.44
N TYR A 150 3.35 -5.97 18.47
CA TYR A 150 3.78 -4.58 18.29
C TYR A 150 3.02 -3.61 19.20
N THR A 151 3.68 -2.53 19.53
CA THR A 151 3.11 -1.37 20.23
C THR A 151 3.20 -0.13 19.33
N THR A 152 2.65 1.00 19.80
CA THR A 152 2.78 2.29 19.09
C THR A 152 4.24 2.74 18.89
N LYS A 153 5.19 2.20 19.65
CA LYS A 153 6.63 2.47 19.53
C LYS A 153 7.34 1.56 18.54
N PHE A 154 6.63 0.61 17.94
CA PHE A 154 7.24 -0.40 17.06
C PHE A 154 8.08 0.23 15.94
N ILE A 155 7.57 1.26 15.28
CA ILE A 155 8.29 1.95 14.20
C ILE A 155 9.57 2.61 14.70
N ASP A 156 9.52 3.27 15.85
CA ASP A 156 10.65 4.01 16.43
C ASP A 156 11.77 3.08 16.91
N THR A 157 11.43 1.86 17.31
CA THR A 157 12.36 0.89 17.92
C THR A 157 12.87 -0.17 16.95
N THR A 158 12.48 -0.13 15.67
CA THR A 158 12.79 -1.17 14.68
C THR A 158 13.45 -0.56 13.44
N PRO A 159 14.78 -0.32 13.47
CA PRO A 159 15.51 0.30 12.37
C PRO A 159 15.46 -0.48 11.05
N ASP A 160 15.34 -1.79 11.10
CA ASP A 160 15.30 -2.69 9.93
C ASP A 160 14.09 -2.41 9.02
N LEU A 161 13.04 -1.74 9.53
CA LEU A 161 11.91 -1.30 8.70
C LEU A 161 12.33 -0.32 7.61
N PHE A 162 13.46 0.36 7.78
CA PHE A 162 14.00 1.36 6.87
C PHE A 162 15.07 0.80 5.92
N ASP A 163 15.38 -0.48 6.01
CA ASP A 163 16.29 -1.15 5.09
C ASP A 163 15.50 -1.63 3.86
N PHE A 164 15.55 -0.83 2.81
CA PHE A 164 14.81 -1.10 1.59
C PHE A 164 15.70 -1.74 0.53
N ASP A 165 15.32 -2.91 0.07
CA ASP A 165 15.82 -3.44 -1.19
C ASP A 165 15.49 -2.47 -2.33
N LYS A 166 16.52 -1.91 -2.96
CA LYS A 166 16.35 -1.07 -4.15
C LYS A 166 15.69 -1.91 -5.24
N ARG A 167 14.37 -1.75 -5.41
CA ARG A 167 13.65 -2.41 -6.51
C ARG A 167 14.21 -1.90 -7.83
N ARG A 168 14.90 -2.76 -8.56
CA ARG A 168 15.33 -2.47 -9.92
C ARG A 168 14.09 -2.19 -10.77
N ASP A 169 14.08 -1.08 -11.47
CA ASP A 169 13.01 -0.79 -12.42
C ASP A 169 13.04 -1.77 -13.59
N ARG A 170 11.98 -1.75 -14.41
CA ARG A 170 11.87 -2.68 -15.54
C ARG A 170 13.01 -2.54 -16.56
N GLY A 171 13.47 -1.32 -16.80
CA GLY A 171 14.58 -1.04 -17.71
C GLY A 171 15.86 -1.68 -17.21
N THR A 172 16.20 -1.47 -15.94
CA THR A 172 17.37 -2.09 -15.30
C THR A 172 17.29 -3.62 -15.33
N LYS A 173 16.12 -4.22 -15.08
CA LYS A 173 15.94 -5.69 -15.16
C LYS A 173 16.16 -6.21 -16.58
N VAL A 174 15.63 -5.52 -17.59
CA VAL A 174 15.80 -5.90 -19.01
C VAL A 174 17.26 -5.74 -19.42
N LEU A 175 17.91 -4.64 -19.06
CA LEU A 175 19.33 -4.43 -19.37
C LEU A 175 20.23 -5.47 -18.69
N THR A 176 19.95 -5.81 -17.42
CA THR A 176 20.69 -6.86 -16.72
C THR A 176 20.52 -8.21 -17.43
N TYR A 177 19.29 -8.55 -17.85
CA TYR A 177 19.04 -9.79 -18.60
C TYR A 177 19.76 -9.81 -19.95
N ILE A 178 19.70 -8.73 -20.73
CA ILE A 178 20.40 -8.62 -22.02
C ILE A 178 21.91 -8.75 -21.81
N ALA A 179 22.47 -8.08 -20.79
CA ALA A 179 23.89 -8.19 -20.47
C ALA A 179 24.29 -9.63 -20.10
N ASP A 180 23.50 -10.28 -19.26
CA ASP A 180 23.71 -11.68 -18.85
C ASP A 180 23.70 -12.63 -20.08
N VAL A 181 22.68 -12.49 -20.93
CA VAL A 181 22.57 -13.29 -22.14
C VAL A 181 23.75 -13.01 -23.10
N SER A 182 24.13 -11.74 -23.28
CA SER A 182 25.23 -11.36 -24.17
C SER A 182 26.58 -11.87 -23.68
N VAL A 183 26.81 -11.88 -22.36
CA VAL A 183 28.07 -12.37 -21.77
C VAL A 183 28.13 -13.91 -21.78
N ASN A 184 27.03 -14.58 -21.47
CA ASN A 184 26.97 -16.01 -21.32
C ASN A 184 26.69 -16.77 -22.66
N CYS A 185 26.20 -16.07 -23.69
CA CYS A 185 26.01 -16.64 -25.04
C CYS A 185 27.28 -16.63 -25.95
N LEU A 186 28.42 -16.21 -25.40
CA LEU A 186 29.71 -16.26 -26.17
C LEU A 186 30.19 -17.66 -26.57
N LEU A 187 29.50 -18.71 -26.14
CA LEU A 187 29.76 -20.08 -26.56
C LEU A 187 29.41 -20.38 -28.05
N TYR A 188 28.61 -19.50 -28.68
CA TYR A 188 28.23 -19.68 -30.09
C TYR A 188 29.11 -18.92 -31.08
N THR A 189 29.98 -18.03 -30.63
CA THR A 189 30.87 -17.26 -31.52
C THR A 189 32.26 -17.91 -31.72
N SER A 190 32.61 -18.90 -30.89
CA SER A 190 33.87 -19.64 -31.07
C SER A 190 33.80 -20.73 -32.11
N ASP A 191 32.65 -21.35 -32.32
CA ASP A 191 32.50 -22.43 -33.33
C ASP A 191 32.43 -21.91 -34.77
N ALA A 192 31.96 -20.68 -35.00
CA ALA A 192 31.89 -20.11 -36.34
C ALA A 192 33.24 -19.63 -36.88
N ALA A 193 34.25 -19.49 -36.03
CA ALA A 193 35.59 -19.04 -36.44
C ALA A 193 36.53 -20.22 -36.82
N ASP A 194 36.20 -21.44 -36.41
CA ASP A 194 37.04 -22.64 -36.68
C ASP A 194 36.66 -23.39 -37.97
N GLU A 195 35.48 -23.14 -38.54
CA GLU A 195 35.07 -23.79 -39.79
C GLU A 195 35.64 -23.16 -41.07
N GLU A 196 36.31 -22.01 -41.05
CA GLU A 196 36.96 -21.38 -42.21
C GLU A 196 38.47 -21.71 -42.37
N ARG A 197 39.00 -22.69 -41.62
CA ARG A 197 40.40 -23.11 -41.74
C ARG A 197 40.56 -24.63 -42.02
N GLY A 198 39.76 -25.12 -42.93
CA GLY A 198 39.90 -26.43 -43.49
C GLY A 198 40.11 -26.39 -44.98
#